data_afb970c3162d10ea7d1d6fb8a5624831
#
_entry.id   afb970c3162d10ea7d1d6fb8a5624831
#
_cell.length_a   1.000
_cell.length_b   1.000
_cell.length_c   1.000
_cell.angle_alpha   90.00
_cell.angle_beta   90.00
_cell.angle_gamma   90.00
#
_symmetry.space_group_name_H-M   'P 1'
#
loop_
_entity.id
_entity.type
_entity.pdbx_description
1 polymer ?
#
loop_
_entity_poly.entity_id
_entity_poly.type
_entity_poly.pdbx_seq_one_letter_code
_entity_poly.pdbx_strand_id
1 'polypeptide(L)'
;DEKEYLHLGCLLEEMFSEANMQMISSAINGKGVARNSEFARVNEYIYIVRFGECGVNPLPLPDEWIGNVKTSTTKQVRWGSLMRSGSGALRSDSPGCFYPIFISKDKKHFCGVGEVVPAEVDRSTVEVPEGTIALFPVHDDGVEGRWQYSRDKFLEIQRKGYVRISTQTANGKEATLRYISEGWQKKVESGQITVLGRAEDGSVIIDDSDYEKEFIPGNQWWIPAHDATEFGSKLLTNFIGKRFSFPKSLYAVHDVIRFFVTNNPNALIVDFFAGSGTTMHAVNLLNAEDGGHRRCIMVTNNEV
;
A
#
# COMPACT_ATOMS: atom_id res chain seq x y z
N ASP A 1 -9.52 -25.18 13.68
CA ASP A 1 -8.37 -25.27 14.59
C ASP A 1 -7.24 -26.07 13.93
N GLU A 2 -6.13 -26.33 14.63
CA GLU A 2 -4.99 -27.05 14.07
C GLU A 2 -5.25 -28.52 13.75
N LYS A 3 -6.37 -29.11 14.15
CA LYS A 3 -6.71 -30.50 13.82
C LYS A 3 -7.39 -30.62 12.47
N GLU A 4 -8.20 -29.63 12.12
CA GLU A 4 -9.12 -29.71 10.98
C GLU A 4 -8.77 -28.76 9.84
N TYR A 5 -7.80 -27.85 10.01
CA TYR A 5 -7.54 -26.83 9.00
C TYR A 5 -7.10 -27.42 7.65
N LEU A 6 -6.32 -28.50 7.66
CA LEU A 6 -5.90 -29.16 6.43
C LEU A 6 -7.09 -29.81 5.71
N HIS A 7 -7.94 -30.54 6.45
CA HIS A 7 -9.13 -31.16 5.90
C HIS A 7 -10.11 -30.12 5.36
N LEU A 8 -10.32 -29.04 6.10
CA LEU A 8 -11.15 -27.93 5.64
C LEU A 8 -10.57 -27.27 4.38
N GLY A 9 -9.26 -27.07 4.31
CA GLY A 9 -8.61 -26.52 3.13
C GLY A 9 -8.83 -27.39 1.90
N CYS A 10 -8.58 -28.71 1.99
CA CYS A 10 -8.84 -29.66 0.90
C CYS A 10 -10.32 -29.67 0.48
N LEU A 11 -11.23 -29.68 1.44
CA LEU A 11 -12.67 -29.64 1.16
C LEU A 11 -13.09 -28.38 0.42
N LEU A 12 -12.60 -27.22 0.86
CA LEU A 12 -12.90 -25.93 0.20
C LEU A 12 -12.33 -25.87 -1.23
N GLU A 13 -11.14 -26.41 -1.44
CA GLU A 13 -10.49 -26.49 -2.75
C GLU A 13 -11.26 -27.42 -3.71
N GLU A 14 -11.74 -28.57 -3.20
CA GLU A 14 -12.58 -29.48 -3.96
C GLU A 14 -13.95 -28.89 -4.30
N MET A 15 -14.60 -28.25 -3.32
CA MET A 15 -15.93 -27.66 -3.51
C MET A 15 -15.92 -26.41 -4.40
N PHE A 16 -14.85 -25.65 -4.39
CA PHE A 16 -14.74 -24.33 -5.02
C PHE A 16 -13.49 -24.20 -5.90
N SER A 17 -13.29 -25.15 -6.78
CA SER A 17 -12.11 -25.28 -7.66
C SER A 17 -11.82 -24.03 -8.51
N GLU A 18 -12.84 -23.22 -8.81
CA GLU A 18 -12.75 -21.99 -9.61
C GLU A 18 -12.50 -20.74 -8.74
N ALA A 19 -12.52 -20.87 -7.41
CA ALA A 19 -12.38 -19.75 -6.51
C ALA A 19 -10.91 -19.42 -6.19
N ASN A 20 -10.64 -18.16 -5.91
CA ASN A 20 -9.34 -17.75 -5.36
C ASN A 20 -9.33 -17.99 -3.85
N MET A 21 -8.54 -18.95 -3.38
CA MET A 21 -8.43 -19.28 -1.97
C MET A 21 -7.12 -18.78 -1.36
N GLN A 22 -7.21 -18.23 -0.16
CA GLN A 22 -6.07 -17.83 0.68
C GLN A 22 -6.32 -18.27 2.11
N MET A 23 -5.26 -18.65 2.82
CA MET A 23 -5.28 -18.91 4.24
C MET A 23 -4.51 -17.83 5.00
N ILE A 24 -5.10 -17.34 6.06
CA ILE A 24 -4.50 -16.41 7.02
C ILE A 24 -4.28 -17.16 8.33
N SER A 25 -3.11 -16.98 8.93
CA SER A 25 -2.80 -17.43 10.30
C SER A 25 -2.88 -16.22 11.23
N SER A 26 -3.82 -16.22 12.17
CA SER A 26 -4.00 -15.16 13.15
C SER A 26 -3.67 -15.63 14.55
N ALA A 27 -2.78 -14.91 15.25
CA ALA A 27 -2.47 -15.18 16.65
C ALA A 27 -3.67 -14.75 17.52
N ILE A 28 -4.26 -15.72 18.24
CA ILE A 28 -5.43 -15.49 19.10
C ILE A 28 -5.11 -15.54 20.58
N ASN A 29 -3.90 -15.98 20.93
CA ASN A 29 -3.38 -16.00 22.28
C ASN A 29 -1.85 -16.00 22.25
N GLY A 30 -1.25 -14.81 22.42
CA GLY A 30 0.22 -14.65 22.37
C GLY A 30 0.99 -15.43 23.43
N LYS A 31 0.35 -15.84 24.52
CA LYS A 31 0.97 -16.66 25.58
C LYS A 31 0.98 -18.14 25.22
N GLY A 32 0.17 -18.55 24.25
CA GLY A 32 -0.04 -19.92 23.86
C GLY A 32 -0.84 -20.73 24.90
N VAL A 33 -1.41 -21.82 24.42
CA VAL A 33 -2.03 -22.86 25.29
C VAL A 33 -1.00 -23.98 25.42
N ALA A 34 -0.48 -24.14 26.62
CA ALA A 34 0.52 -25.17 26.92
C ALA A 34 -0.06 -26.57 26.67
N ARG A 35 0.75 -27.44 26.06
CA ARG A 35 0.44 -28.85 25.80
C ARG A 35 1.59 -29.72 26.28
N ASN A 36 1.23 -30.88 26.72
CA ASN A 36 2.27 -31.86 27.13
C ASN A 36 3.02 -32.35 25.89
N SER A 37 4.33 -32.14 25.86
CA SER A 37 5.25 -32.62 24.81
C SER A 37 4.99 -32.09 23.40
N GLU A 38 4.23 -30.98 23.23
CA GLU A 38 3.92 -30.33 21.95
C GLU A 38 4.20 -28.84 22.02
N PHE A 39 4.35 -28.21 20.86
CA PHE A 39 4.41 -26.76 20.78
C PHE A 39 3.10 -26.13 21.26
N ALA A 40 3.18 -25.03 21.99
CA ALA A 40 2.01 -24.30 22.44
C ALA A 40 1.23 -23.74 21.25
N ARG A 41 -0.08 -23.95 21.25
CA ARG A 41 -0.96 -23.34 20.23
C ARG A 41 -1.12 -21.85 20.51
N VAL A 42 -0.85 -21.04 19.50
CA VAL A 42 -0.97 -19.56 19.55
C VAL A 42 -1.96 -18.99 18.55
N ASN A 43 -2.31 -19.73 17.50
CA ASN A 43 -3.03 -19.22 16.35
C ASN A 43 -4.28 -20.01 15.97
N GLU A 44 -5.12 -19.38 15.17
CA GLU A 44 -6.17 -19.99 14.37
C GLU A 44 -6.01 -19.64 12.90
N TYR A 45 -6.69 -20.41 12.05
CA TYR A 45 -6.62 -20.25 10.59
C TYR A 45 -7.95 -19.71 10.07
N ILE A 46 -7.85 -18.75 9.14
CA ILE A 46 -8.98 -18.13 8.46
C ILE A 46 -8.82 -18.41 6.98
N TYR A 47 -9.78 -19.11 6.40
CA TYR A 47 -9.84 -19.31 4.96
C TYR A 47 -10.68 -18.23 4.30
N ILE A 48 -10.12 -17.61 3.28
CA ILE A 48 -10.77 -16.62 2.43
C ILE A 48 -10.96 -17.26 1.07
N VAL A 49 -12.20 -17.51 0.70
CA VAL A 49 -12.59 -18.06 -0.61
C VAL A 49 -13.32 -16.98 -1.38
N ARG A 50 -12.75 -16.54 -2.50
CA ARG A 50 -13.22 -15.38 -3.26
C ARG A 50 -13.71 -15.82 -4.64
N PHE A 51 -14.85 -15.29 -5.04
CA PHE A 51 -15.48 -15.53 -6.33
C PHE A 51 -15.50 -14.25 -7.17
N GLY A 52 -15.35 -14.39 -8.49
CA GLY A 52 -15.34 -13.27 -9.42
C GLY A 52 -14.19 -12.30 -9.16
N GLU A 53 -14.46 -11.02 -9.30
CA GLU A 53 -13.46 -9.93 -9.14
C GLU A 53 -13.31 -9.42 -7.70
N CYS A 54 -13.79 -10.17 -6.72
CA CYS A 54 -13.66 -9.79 -5.32
C CYS A 54 -12.18 -9.71 -4.90
N GLY A 55 -11.75 -8.56 -4.43
CA GLY A 55 -10.39 -8.29 -3.96
C GLY A 55 -10.34 -7.88 -2.50
N VAL A 56 -9.12 -7.89 -1.93
CA VAL A 56 -8.84 -7.31 -0.62
C VAL A 56 -8.60 -5.82 -0.80
N ASN A 57 -9.28 -4.98 -0.05
CA ASN A 57 -9.08 -3.54 -0.10
C ASN A 57 -7.84 -3.15 0.72
N PRO A 58 -6.96 -2.27 0.21
CA PRO A 58 -5.95 -1.64 1.05
C PRO A 58 -6.64 -0.73 2.08
N LEU A 59 -6.10 -0.73 3.30
CA LEU A 59 -6.65 0.05 4.42
C LEU A 59 -5.55 0.86 5.09
N PRO A 60 -5.88 2.01 5.72
CA PRO A 60 -5.00 2.68 6.65
C PRO A 60 -4.92 1.83 7.93
N LEU A 61 -3.79 1.18 8.13
CA LEU A 61 -3.58 0.26 9.23
C LEU A 61 -2.47 0.77 10.15
N PRO A 62 -2.60 0.56 11.48
CA PRO A 62 -1.54 0.85 12.44
C PRO A 62 -0.24 0.08 12.13
N ASP A 63 0.87 0.58 12.66
CA ASP A 63 2.21 0.01 12.44
C ASP A 63 2.34 -1.46 12.90
N GLU A 64 1.51 -1.90 13.84
CA GLU A 64 1.47 -3.30 14.30
C GLU A 64 1.15 -4.30 13.18
N TRP A 65 0.45 -3.87 12.14
CA TRP A 65 0.13 -4.68 10.96
C TRP A 65 1.33 -4.88 10.02
N ILE A 66 2.34 -4.04 10.15
CA ILE A 66 3.55 -4.11 9.32
C ILE A 66 4.50 -5.21 9.83
N GLY A 67 4.37 -5.58 11.11
CA GLY A 67 5.28 -6.54 11.76
C GLY A 67 6.72 -6.02 11.81
N ASN A 68 7.69 -6.92 11.91
CA ASN A 68 9.12 -6.59 11.93
C ASN A 68 9.71 -6.27 10.53
N VAL A 69 8.89 -6.18 9.50
CA VAL A 69 9.36 -5.77 8.17
C VAL A 69 9.67 -4.28 8.26
N LYS A 70 10.94 -3.92 8.09
CA LYS A 70 11.37 -2.52 7.91
C LYS A 70 10.80 -1.99 6.59
N THR A 71 9.51 -1.80 6.53
CA THR A 71 8.91 -1.01 5.46
C THR A 71 9.32 0.42 5.75
N SER A 72 9.81 1.10 4.73
CA SER A 72 10.10 2.52 4.87
C SER A 72 8.79 3.24 5.21
N THR A 73 8.64 3.53 6.48
CA THR A 73 7.47 4.16 7.12
C THR A 73 7.34 5.65 6.79
N THR A 74 7.93 6.11 5.70
CA THR A 74 7.71 7.51 5.31
C THR A 74 6.29 7.68 4.82
N LYS A 75 5.47 8.22 5.69
CA LYS A 75 4.12 8.77 5.39
C LYS A 75 4.18 9.95 4.41
N GLN A 76 5.35 10.24 3.82
CA GLN A 76 5.60 11.41 2.99
C GLN A 76 5.78 11.05 1.53
N VAL A 77 5.30 11.92 0.67
CA VAL A 77 5.51 11.80 -0.77
C VAL A 77 7.01 11.81 -1.09
N ARG A 78 7.47 10.75 -1.74
CA ARG A 78 8.88 10.63 -2.14
C ARG A 78 9.10 11.17 -3.53
N TRP A 79 9.98 12.15 -3.61
CA TRP A 79 10.57 12.61 -4.85
C TRP A 79 11.75 11.71 -5.24
N GLY A 80 11.53 10.80 -6.17
CA GLY A 80 12.56 9.90 -6.70
C GLY A 80 13.51 10.61 -7.67
N SER A 81 14.67 9.99 -7.96
CA SER A 81 15.55 10.47 -9.01
C SER A 81 14.90 10.31 -10.39
N LEU A 82 14.91 11.36 -11.22
CA LEU A 82 14.45 11.26 -12.60
C LEU A 82 15.42 10.43 -13.46
N MET A 83 16.69 10.40 -13.11
CA MET A 83 17.65 9.50 -13.74
C MET A 83 17.41 8.08 -13.24
N ARG A 84 17.26 7.13 -14.16
CA ARG A 84 17.03 5.73 -13.84
C ARG A 84 18.29 5.10 -13.26
N SER A 85 18.09 4.18 -12.31
CA SER A 85 19.14 3.37 -11.70
C SER A 85 18.77 1.88 -11.76
N GLY A 86 19.75 1.00 -11.58
CA GLY A 86 19.59 -0.46 -11.61
C GLY A 86 19.52 -1.02 -13.04
N SER A 87 18.84 -2.16 -13.21
CA SER A 87 18.73 -2.80 -14.53
C SER A 87 18.00 -1.91 -15.54
N GLY A 88 18.49 -1.85 -16.77
CA GLY A 88 17.94 -1.02 -17.82
C GLY A 88 18.17 0.48 -17.62
N ALA A 89 19.27 0.89 -16.97
CA ALA A 89 19.59 2.29 -16.67
C ALA A 89 20.47 2.97 -17.73
N LEU A 90 21.05 2.21 -18.66
CA LEU A 90 21.96 2.74 -19.66
C LEU A 90 21.20 3.42 -20.81
N ARG A 91 21.89 4.36 -21.48
CA ARG A 91 21.39 5.02 -22.69
C ARG A 91 21.00 4.00 -23.77
N SER A 92 21.81 2.91 -23.93
CA SER A 92 21.54 1.83 -24.87
C SER A 92 20.23 1.08 -24.62
N ASP A 93 19.78 1.00 -23.36
CA ASP A 93 18.56 0.28 -23.00
C ASP A 93 17.29 0.99 -23.48
N SER A 94 17.36 2.33 -23.61
CA SER A 94 16.23 3.15 -24.09
C SER A 94 16.75 4.47 -24.68
N PRO A 95 17.24 4.47 -25.92
CA PRO A 95 17.85 5.66 -26.54
C PRO A 95 16.92 6.87 -26.59
N GLY A 96 15.61 6.66 -26.73
CA GLY A 96 14.60 7.74 -26.71
C GLY A 96 14.44 8.47 -25.38
N CYS A 97 15.11 7.99 -24.31
CA CYS A 97 15.11 8.63 -22.99
C CYS A 97 16.44 9.37 -22.69
N PHE A 98 17.24 9.66 -23.71
CA PHE A 98 18.46 10.45 -23.58
C PHE A 98 18.32 11.78 -24.33
N TYR A 99 18.02 12.83 -23.60
CA TYR A 99 17.79 14.19 -24.12
C TYR A 99 18.20 15.22 -23.06
N PRO A 100 18.61 16.46 -23.48
CA PRO A 100 18.95 17.51 -22.54
C PRO A 100 17.70 18.16 -21.94
N ILE A 101 17.77 18.46 -20.65
CA ILE A 101 16.80 19.30 -19.97
C ILE A 101 17.52 20.59 -19.58
N PHE A 102 17.00 21.73 -20.06
CA PHE A 102 17.60 23.02 -19.82
C PHE A 102 16.97 23.69 -18.59
N ILE A 103 17.83 24.11 -17.68
CA ILE A 103 17.45 24.88 -16.49
C ILE A 103 18.18 26.21 -16.47
N SER A 104 17.64 27.19 -15.77
CA SER A 104 18.30 28.48 -15.57
C SER A 104 19.62 28.36 -14.78
N LYS A 105 20.54 29.28 -14.98
CA LYS A 105 21.85 29.28 -14.26
C LYS A 105 21.69 29.39 -12.74
N ASP A 106 20.63 30.05 -12.27
CA ASP A 106 20.30 30.13 -10.85
C ASP A 106 19.62 28.83 -10.31
N LYS A 107 19.36 27.85 -11.21
CA LYS A 107 18.79 26.52 -10.91
C LYS A 107 17.37 26.58 -10.32
N LYS A 108 16.63 27.62 -10.65
CA LYS A 108 15.27 27.85 -10.13
C LYS A 108 14.16 27.56 -11.14
N HIS A 109 14.48 27.55 -12.44
CA HIS A 109 13.46 27.45 -13.49
C HIS A 109 13.81 26.42 -14.55
N PHE A 110 12.80 25.69 -15.02
CA PHE A 110 12.91 24.92 -16.26
C PHE A 110 12.83 25.87 -17.45
N CYS A 111 13.82 25.81 -18.34
CA CYS A 111 13.91 26.67 -19.52
C CYS A 111 13.54 25.97 -20.82
N GLY A 112 13.48 24.64 -20.81
CA GLY A 112 13.11 23.85 -21.98
C GLY A 112 13.66 22.43 -21.97
N VAL A 113 13.36 21.71 -23.04
CA VAL A 113 13.82 20.33 -23.26
C VAL A 113 14.26 20.21 -24.72
N GLY A 114 15.48 19.76 -24.94
CA GLY A 114 15.99 19.53 -26.28
C GLY A 114 15.45 18.23 -26.90
N GLU A 115 15.87 18.00 -28.14
CA GLU A 115 15.51 16.77 -28.83
C GLU A 115 16.30 15.56 -28.29
N VAL A 116 15.78 14.36 -28.56
CA VAL A 116 16.48 13.11 -28.24
C VAL A 116 17.81 13.09 -28.99
N VAL A 117 18.89 12.86 -28.26
CA VAL A 117 20.23 12.81 -28.82
C VAL A 117 20.55 11.36 -29.31
N PRO A 118 20.72 11.12 -30.61
CA PRO A 118 21.07 9.80 -31.14
C PRO A 118 22.35 9.25 -30.54
N ALA A 119 22.48 7.92 -30.45
CA ALA A 119 23.58 7.27 -29.73
C ALA A 119 24.97 7.60 -30.32
N GLU A 120 25.04 7.86 -31.61
CA GLU A 120 26.24 8.25 -32.35
C GLU A 120 26.63 9.72 -32.18
N VAL A 121 25.80 10.53 -31.56
CA VAL A 121 26.01 11.95 -31.32
C VAL A 121 26.58 12.18 -29.94
N ASP A 122 27.72 12.86 -29.86
CA ASP A 122 28.30 13.27 -28.58
C ASP A 122 27.44 14.39 -27.94
N ARG A 123 27.06 14.20 -26.71
CA ARG A 123 26.26 15.18 -25.95
C ARG A 123 26.93 16.57 -25.86
N SER A 124 28.26 16.66 -25.96
CA SER A 124 28.97 17.93 -25.88
C SER A 124 28.73 18.83 -27.10
N THR A 125 28.24 18.24 -28.22
CA THR A 125 27.87 18.97 -29.42
C THR A 125 26.47 19.58 -29.39
N VAL A 126 25.69 19.29 -28.36
CA VAL A 126 24.35 19.82 -28.23
C VAL A 126 24.39 21.31 -27.88
N GLU A 127 23.75 22.12 -28.69
CA GLU A 127 23.64 23.57 -28.46
C GLU A 127 22.86 23.86 -27.18
N VAL A 128 23.48 24.60 -26.26
CA VAL A 128 22.88 24.99 -24.98
C VAL A 128 22.38 26.42 -25.09
N PRO A 129 21.10 26.68 -24.92
CA PRO A 129 20.54 28.04 -24.97
C PRO A 129 21.24 28.98 -24.00
N GLU A 130 21.46 30.24 -24.45
CA GLU A 130 22.13 31.26 -23.64
C GLU A 130 21.41 31.42 -22.29
N GLY A 131 22.17 31.55 -21.21
CA GLY A 131 21.61 31.72 -19.86
C GLY A 131 21.15 30.43 -19.19
N THR A 132 21.31 29.29 -19.84
CA THR A 132 20.88 27.97 -19.30
C THR A 132 22.03 27.02 -18.99
N ILE A 133 21.71 25.93 -18.33
CA ILE A 133 22.55 24.76 -18.09
C ILE A 133 21.83 23.54 -18.65
N ALA A 134 22.53 22.70 -19.41
CA ALA A 134 21.98 21.44 -19.90
C ALA A 134 22.23 20.31 -18.92
N LEU A 135 21.19 19.66 -18.44
CA LEU A 135 21.26 18.47 -17.63
C LEU A 135 21.02 17.23 -18.50
N PHE A 136 21.97 16.30 -18.44
CA PHE A 136 21.89 14.98 -19.06
C PHE A 136 21.85 13.88 -18.01
N PRO A 137 21.29 12.71 -18.31
CA PRO A 137 21.29 11.57 -17.39
C PRO A 137 22.64 10.86 -17.41
N VAL A 138 23.62 11.43 -16.73
CA VAL A 138 24.98 10.91 -16.65
C VAL A 138 25.26 10.48 -15.22
N HIS A 139 25.77 9.26 -15.05
CA HIS A 139 26.20 8.73 -13.76
C HIS A 139 27.47 9.42 -13.25
N ASP A 140 27.81 9.23 -11.99
CA ASP A 140 28.95 9.90 -11.36
C ASP A 140 30.29 9.42 -11.91
N ASP A 141 30.33 8.21 -12.46
CA ASP A 141 31.47 7.60 -13.17
C ASP A 141 31.61 8.07 -14.64
N GLY A 142 30.72 8.97 -15.10
CA GLY A 142 30.67 9.50 -16.44
C GLY A 142 29.90 8.62 -17.46
N VAL A 143 29.37 7.49 -17.02
CA VAL A 143 28.58 6.60 -17.88
C VAL A 143 27.26 7.26 -18.24
N GLU A 144 26.88 7.23 -19.51
CA GLU A 144 25.62 7.76 -19.99
C GLU A 144 24.47 6.81 -19.66
N GLY A 145 23.60 7.30 -18.78
CA GLY A 145 22.37 6.64 -18.39
C GLY A 145 21.18 7.09 -19.24
N ARG A 146 20.00 7.04 -18.64
CA ARG A 146 18.76 7.54 -19.27
C ARG A 146 17.83 8.16 -18.25
N TRP A 147 16.92 9.01 -18.73
CA TRP A 147 15.81 9.48 -17.93
C TRP A 147 14.78 8.35 -17.70
N GLN A 148 13.97 8.50 -16.66
CA GLN A 148 12.90 7.57 -16.32
C GLN A 148 11.80 7.55 -17.39
N TYR A 149 11.58 8.67 -18.08
CA TYR A 149 10.51 8.90 -19.02
C TYR A 149 11.03 9.37 -20.39
N SER A 150 10.23 9.10 -21.43
CA SER A 150 10.41 9.74 -22.73
C SER A 150 10.22 11.24 -22.63
N ARG A 151 10.73 11.97 -23.63
CA ARG A 151 10.65 13.44 -23.72
C ARG A 151 9.22 13.96 -23.55
N ASP A 152 8.26 13.36 -24.26
CA ASP A 152 6.86 13.79 -24.24
C ASP A 152 6.22 13.56 -22.87
N LYS A 153 6.47 12.39 -22.26
CA LYS A 153 5.98 12.10 -20.92
C LYS A 153 6.63 13.01 -19.87
N PHE A 154 7.90 13.33 -20.02
CA PHE A 154 8.54 14.31 -19.15
C PHE A 154 7.86 15.67 -19.23
N LEU A 155 7.58 16.18 -20.43
CA LEU A 155 6.91 17.47 -20.64
C LEU A 155 5.52 17.47 -20.02
N GLU A 156 4.78 16.36 -20.12
CA GLU A 156 3.47 16.21 -19.48
C GLU A 156 3.57 16.36 -17.96
N ILE A 157 4.42 15.56 -17.32
CA ILE A 157 4.54 15.53 -15.85
C ILE A 157 5.18 16.83 -15.30
N GLN A 158 6.08 17.44 -16.06
CA GLN A 158 6.68 18.72 -15.70
C GLN A 158 5.62 19.86 -15.69
N ARG A 159 4.75 19.94 -16.72
CA ARG A 159 3.63 20.90 -16.75
C ARG A 159 2.67 20.72 -15.58
N LYS A 160 2.42 19.47 -15.18
CA LYS A 160 1.62 19.15 -14.00
C LYS A 160 2.31 19.53 -12.68
N GLY A 161 3.62 19.82 -12.71
CA GLY A 161 4.43 20.16 -11.54
C GLY A 161 4.95 18.92 -10.78
N TYR A 162 5.02 17.79 -11.43
CA TYR A 162 5.48 16.54 -10.81
C TYR A 162 6.97 16.27 -10.99
N VAL A 163 7.71 17.27 -11.46
CA VAL A 163 9.18 17.26 -11.52
C VAL A 163 9.70 18.52 -10.83
N ARG A 164 10.77 18.35 -10.06
CA ARG A 164 11.46 19.46 -9.38
C ARG A 164 12.95 19.46 -9.60
N ILE A 165 13.54 20.63 -9.52
CA ILE A 165 14.99 20.83 -9.52
C ILE A 165 15.50 20.68 -8.08
N SER A 166 16.52 19.86 -7.86
CA SER A 166 17.16 19.66 -6.55
C SER A 166 18.62 20.09 -6.64
N THR A 167 18.99 21.07 -5.84
CA THR A 167 20.37 21.56 -5.70
C THR A 167 21.11 20.87 -4.56
N GLN A 168 20.42 20.11 -3.72
CA GLN A 168 21.01 19.25 -2.70
C GLN A 168 21.53 17.97 -3.36
N THR A 169 22.78 17.98 -3.78
CA THR A 169 23.42 16.84 -4.45
C THR A 169 24.57 16.32 -3.60
N ALA A 170 24.62 14.99 -3.40
CA ALA A 170 25.64 14.37 -2.58
C ALA A 170 27.04 14.35 -3.26
N ASN A 171 27.12 14.48 -4.58
CA ASN A 171 28.31 14.15 -5.37
C ASN A 171 28.83 15.33 -6.24
N GLY A 172 28.64 16.56 -5.80
CA GLY A 172 29.18 17.74 -6.49
C GLY A 172 28.50 18.10 -7.84
N LYS A 173 27.42 17.41 -8.21
CA LYS A 173 26.61 17.81 -9.38
C LYS A 173 25.94 19.15 -9.09
N GLU A 174 25.88 20.00 -10.10
CA GLU A 174 25.29 21.33 -9.96
C GLU A 174 23.80 21.30 -9.63
N ALA A 175 23.06 20.36 -10.20
CA ALA A 175 21.64 20.09 -9.93
C ALA A 175 21.27 18.67 -10.34
N THR A 176 20.23 18.14 -9.74
CA THR A 176 19.57 16.89 -10.12
C THR A 176 18.09 17.08 -10.28
N LEU A 177 17.45 16.23 -11.06
CA LEU A 177 16.00 16.25 -11.24
C LEU A 177 15.34 15.14 -10.44
N ARG A 178 14.26 15.48 -9.78
CA ARG A 178 13.45 14.54 -9.02
C ARG A 178 12.00 14.58 -9.49
N TYR A 179 11.31 13.47 -9.38
CA TYR A 179 9.92 13.35 -9.82
C TYR A 179 9.06 12.61 -8.81
N ILE A 180 7.76 12.81 -8.91
CA ILE A 180 6.75 12.05 -8.16
C ILE A 180 6.34 10.85 -9.01
N SER A 181 6.38 9.63 -8.43
CA SER A 181 5.96 8.42 -9.13
C SER A 181 4.47 8.44 -9.50
N GLU A 182 4.08 7.66 -10.52
CA GLU A 182 2.70 7.62 -11.04
C GLU A 182 1.65 7.31 -9.97
N GLY A 183 1.97 6.43 -9.01
CA GLY A 183 1.08 6.13 -7.90
C GLY A 183 0.81 7.35 -7.02
N TRP A 184 1.82 8.18 -6.77
CA TRP A 184 1.65 9.42 -6.04
C TRP A 184 0.97 10.51 -6.87
N GLN A 185 1.25 10.59 -8.19
CA GLN A 185 0.55 11.52 -9.09
C GLN A 185 -0.96 11.30 -9.05
N LYS A 186 -1.40 10.03 -9.14
CA LYS A 186 -2.83 9.66 -9.05
C LYS A 186 -3.47 10.09 -7.73
N LYS A 187 -2.73 10.01 -6.61
CA LYS A 187 -3.22 10.44 -5.29
C LYS A 187 -3.36 11.97 -5.19
N VAL A 188 -2.46 12.70 -5.81
CA VAL A 188 -2.58 14.17 -5.94
C VAL A 188 -3.78 14.51 -6.83
N GLU A 189 -3.93 13.84 -7.96
CA GLU A 189 -5.01 14.08 -8.92
C GLU A 189 -6.40 13.70 -8.37
N SER A 190 -6.47 12.69 -7.50
CA SER A 190 -7.71 12.29 -6.82
C SER A 190 -8.07 13.14 -5.59
N GLY A 191 -7.18 14.06 -5.19
CA GLY A 191 -7.39 14.89 -4.00
C GLY A 191 -7.09 14.19 -2.65
N GLN A 192 -6.56 12.97 -2.67
CA GLN A 192 -6.08 12.29 -1.46
C GLN A 192 -4.87 12.99 -0.83
N ILE A 193 -4.18 13.80 -1.62
CA ILE A 193 -3.04 14.61 -1.17
C ILE A 193 -3.31 16.04 -1.59
N THR A 194 -3.21 16.96 -0.62
CA THR A 194 -3.48 18.38 -0.83
C THR A 194 -2.28 19.06 -1.50
N VAL A 195 -2.54 19.87 -2.53
CA VAL A 195 -1.55 20.76 -3.14
C VAL A 195 -1.74 22.15 -2.57
N LEU A 196 -0.71 22.65 -1.88
CA LEU A 196 -0.70 23.99 -1.25
C LEU A 196 -0.37 25.11 -2.24
N GLY A 197 0.31 24.78 -3.35
CA GLY A 197 0.76 25.75 -4.34
C GLY A 197 1.86 25.20 -5.23
N ARG A 198 2.64 26.10 -5.83
CA ARG A 198 3.80 25.76 -6.68
C ARG A 198 5.06 26.47 -6.21
N ALA A 199 6.18 25.75 -6.29
CA ALA A 199 7.51 26.32 -6.07
C ALA A 199 7.98 27.15 -7.27
N GLU A 200 9.12 27.82 -7.15
CA GLU A 200 9.71 28.66 -8.21
C GLU A 200 10.00 27.85 -9.50
N ASP A 201 10.36 26.59 -9.38
CA ASP A 201 10.59 25.69 -10.52
C ASP A 201 9.29 25.14 -11.14
N GLY A 202 8.13 25.55 -10.62
CA GLY A 202 6.82 25.12 -11.07
C GLY A 202 6.36 23.78 -10.46
N SER A 203 7.17 23.14 -9.61
CA SER A 203 6.78 21.90 -8.95
C SER A 203 5.71 22.12 -7.87
N VAL A 204 4.86 21.13 -7.65
CA VAL A 204 3.82 21.21 -6.62
C VAL A 204 4.41 21.19 -5.21
N ILE A 205 3.88 22.07 -4.36
CA ILE A 205 4.10 22.04 -2.91
C ILE A 205 2.97 21.20 -2.33
N ILE A 206 3.33 20.11 -1.70
CA ILE A 206 2.39 19.09 -1.24
C ILE A 206 2.30 19.14 0.28
N ASP A 207 1.07 19.07 0.80
CA ASP A 207 0.79 18.72 2.18
C ASP A 207 0.36 17.25 2.24
N ASP A 208 1.22 16.44 2.81
CA ASP A 208 1.00 15.00 3.03
C ASP A 208 0.94 14.66 4.52
N SER A 209 0.74 15.66 5.39
CA SER A 209 0.67 15.49 6.84
C SER A 209 -0.49 14.59 7.28
N ASP A 210 -1.62 14.70 6.61
CA ASP A 210 -2.84 13.93 6.90
C ASP A 210 -2.94 12.63 6.05
N TYR A 211 -1.94 12.36 5.21
CA TYR A 211 -1.96 11.17 4.37
C TYR A 211 -1.69 9.91 5.19
N GLU A 212 -2.68 9.05 5.29
CA GLU A 212 -2.54 7.71 5.85
C GLU A 212 -2.22 6.70 4.74
N LYS A 213 -1.09 6.01 4.92
CA LYS A 213 -0.68 5.00 3.95
C LYS A 213 -1.59 3.77 4.07
N GLU A 214 -2.37 3.54 3.04
CA GLU A 214 -3.14 2.31 2.88
C GLU A 214 -2.26 1.16 2.35
N PHE A 215 -2.43 -0.02 2.91
CA PHE A 215 -1.76 -1.22 2.44
C PHE A 215 -2.56 -2.49 2.73
N ILE A 216 -2.25 -3.56 2.01
CA ILE A 216 -2.77 -4.91 2.29
C ILE A 216 -1.70 -5.63 3.11
N PRO A 217 -2.00 -6.11 4.30
CA PRO A 217 -1.03 -6.81 5.14
C PRO A 217 -0.72 -8.20 4.59
N GLY A 218 0.36 -8.81 5.10
CA GLY A 218 0.64 -10.21 4.86
C GLY A 218 -0.42 -11.15 5.50
N ASN A 219 -0.34 -12.42 5.20
CA ASN A 219 -1.27 -13.44 5.69
C ASN A 219 -0.91 -14.03 7.06
N GLN A 220 0.05 -13.44 7.76
CA GLN A 220 0.40 -13.76 9.14
C GLN A 220 0.04 -12.57 10.03
N TRP A 221 -0.98 -12.74 10.88
CA TRP A 221 -1.51 -11.69 11.73
C TRP A 221 -1.10 -11.90 13.18
N TRP A 222 -0.27 -11.01 13.67
CA TRP A 222 0.11 -10.96 15.09
C TRP A 222 -0.35 -9.63 15.69
N ILE A 223 -1.67 -9.51 15.82
CA ILE A 223 -2.35 -8.29 16.24
C ILE A 223 -2.85 -8.46 17.67
N PRO A 224 -2.42 -7.64 18.65
CA PRO A 224 -2.83 -7.78 20.04
C PRO A 224 -4.35 -7.77 20.24
N ALA A 225 -5.07 -6.98 19.45
CA ALA A 225 -6.54 -6.92 19.48
C ALA A 225 -7.22 -8.21 19.01
N HIS A 226 -6.51 -9.14 18.37
CA HIS A 226 -7.06 -10.43 17.97
C HIS A 226 -7.07 -11.47 19.11
N ASP A 227 -6.58 -11.12 20.31
CA ASP A 227 -6.62 -12.03 21.47
C ASP A 227 -8.06 -12.41 21.82
N ALA A 228 -8.38 -13.70 21.65
CA ALA A 228 -9.72 -14.22 21.86
C ALA A 228 -10.10 -14.30 23.37
N THR A 229 -9.11 -14.30 24.27
CA THR A 229 -9.37 -14.25 25.70
C THR A 229 -9.86 -12.86 26.12
N GLU A 230 -9.15 -11.82 25.68
CA GLU A 230 -9.47 -10.45 26.05
C GLU A 230 -10.69 -9.94 25.29
N PHE A 231 -10.66 -10.04 23.95
CA PHE A 231 -11.66 -9.44 23.07
C PHE A 231 -12.72 -10.42 22.54
N GLY A 232 -12.69 -11.65 23.02
CA GLY A 232 -13.75 -12.63 22.85
C GLY A 232 -14.40 -12.95 24.19
N SER A 233 -13.75 -13.84 24.98
CA SER A 233 -14.34 -14.40 26.20
C SER A 233 -14.61 -13.35 27.28
N LYS A 234 -13.68 -12.48 27.60
CA LYS A 234 -13.90 -11.44 28.62
C LYS A 234 -14.92 -10.41 28.18
N LEU A 235 -14.80 -9.96 26.90
CA LEU A 235 -15.74 -9.01 26.33
C LEU A 235 -17.18 -9.55 26.42
N LEU A 236 -17.40 -10.77 25.95
CA LEU A 236 -18.73 -11.40 25.96
C LEU A 236 -19.25 -11.63 27.39
N THR A 237 -18.37 -12.05 28.31
CA THR A 237 -18.74 -12.25 29.72
C THR A 237 -19.28 -11.00 30.39
N ASN A 238 -18.77 -9.82 30.01
CA ASN A 238 -19.23 -8.54 30.53
C ASN A 238 -20.67 -8.20 30.08
N PHE A 239 -21.12 -8.71 28.94
CA PHE A 239 -22.46 -8.45 28.41
C PHE A 239 -23.50 -9.49 28.85
N ILE A 240 -23.17 -10.77 28.75
CA ILE A 240 -24.14 -11.87 28.93
C ILE A 240 -23.70 -12.91 29.97
N GLY A 241 -22.58 -12.67 30.67
CA GLY A 241 -22.02 -13.67 31.61
C GLY A 241 -21.35 -14.84 30.85
N LYS A 242 -20.94 -15.86 31.59
CA LYS A 242 -20.29 -17.07 31.03
C LYS A 242 -21.33 -18.02 30.39
N ARG A 243 -21.93 -17.62 29.30
CA ARG A 243 -22.98 -18.41 28.62
C ARG A 243 -22.54 -19.04 27.30
N PHE A 244 -21.34 -18.70 26.79
CA PHE A 244 -20.84 -19.21 25.53
C PHE A 244 -19.37 -19.59 25.67
N SER A 245 -18.98 -20.73 25.11
CA SER A 245 -17.61 -21.26 25.09
C SER A 245 -16.90 -20.83 23.81
N PHE A 246 -15.64 -20.41 23.94
CA PHE A 246 -14.75 -20.11 22.81
C PHE A 246 -15.25 -19.06 21.80
N PRO A 247 -15.76 -17.89 22.24
CA PRO A 247 -16.09 -16.82 21.30
C PRO A 247 -14.85 -16.34 20.56
N LYS A 248 -15.02 -15.93 19.32
CA LYS A 248 -13.94 -15.33 18.53
C LYS A 248 -13.67 -13.90 19.02
N SER A 249 -12.45 -13.40 18.81
CA SER A 249 -12.18 -11.99 19.05
C SER A 249 -13.05 -11.12 18.14
N LEU A 250 -13.69 -10.10 18.71
CA LEU A 250 -14.48 -9.11 17.98
C LEU A 250 -13.63 -8.45 16.88
N TYR A 251 -12.41 -8.02 17.24
CA TYR A 251 -11.56 -7.29 16.32
C TYR A 251 -10.98 -8.18 15.21
N ALA A 252 -10.72 -9.46 15.47
CA ALA A 252 -10.32 -10.38 14.42
C ALA A 252 -11.42 -10.55 13.36
N VAL A 253 -12.69 -10.68 13.78
CA VAL A 253 -13.83 -10.79 12.86
C VAL A 253 -14.09 -9.45 12.15
N HIS A 254 -14.01 -8.34 12.89
CA HIS A 254 -14.12 -6.98 12.36
C HIS A 254 -13.13 -6.74 11.22
N ASP A 255 -11.85 -7.03 11.45
CA ASP A 255 -10.81 -6.77 10.46
C ASP A 255 -10.94 -7.68 9.23
N VAL A 256 -11.31 -8.96 9.41
CA VAL A 256 -11.62 -9.83 8.26
C VAL A 256 -12.72 -9.23 7.39
N ILE A 257 -13.82 -8.80 7.98
CA ILE A 257 -14.95 -8.21 7.25
C ILE A 257 -14.54 -6.89 6.60
N ARG A 258 -13.86 -6.02 7.35
CA ARG A 258 -13.45 -4.68 6.92
C ARG A 258 -12.64 -4.70 5.62
N PHE A 259 -11.70 -5.64 5.46
CA PHE A 259 -10.90 -5.77 4.24
C PHE A 259 -11.73 -5.98 2.97
N PHE A 260 -12.94 -6.49 3.07
CA PHE A 260 -13.78 -6.78 1.91
C PHE A 260 -14.93 -5.78 1.71
N VAL A 261 -15.38 -5.12 2.78
CA VAL A 261 -16.59 -4.30 2.72
C VAL A 261 -16.36 -2.81 2.97
N THR A 262 -15.10 -2.36 3.14
CA THR A 262 -14.81 -0.94 3.39
C THR A 262 -15.36 -0.04 2.27
N ASN A 263 -15.26 -0.47 1.02
CA ASN A 263 -15.78 0.26 -0.14
C ASN A 263 -17.25 -0.09 -0.47
N ASN A 264 -17.91 -0.88 0.37
CA ASN A 264 -19.33 -1.25 0.20
C ASN A 264 -20.10 -1.00 1.51
N PRO A 265 -20.57 0.23 1.74
CA PRO A 265 -21.27 0.59 2.98
C PRO A 265 -22.66 -0.06 3.12
N ASN A 266 -23.17 -0.71 2.09
CA ASN A 266 -24.46 -1.41 2.09
C ASN A 266 -24.34 -2.93 1.97
N ALA A 267 -23.14 -3.49 2.20
CA ALA A 267 -22.90 -4.92 2.08
C ALA A 267 -23.86 -5.76 2.94
N LEU A 268 -24.21 -6.95 2.44
CA LEU A 268 -24.91 -7.97 3.18
C LEU A 268 -23.93 -9.04 3.64
N ILE A 269 -23.84 -9.24 4.92
CA ILE A 269 -23.05 -10.28 5.58
C ILE A 269 -23.97 -11.39 6.06
N VAL A 270 -23.66 -12.64 5.78
CA VAL A 270 -24.42 -13.79 6.26
C VAL A 270 -23.50 -14.69 7.08
N ASP A 271 -23.89 -14.98 8.29
CA ASP A 271 -23.18 -15.88 9.20
C ASP A 271 -24.03 -17.13 9.45
N PHE A 272 -23.61 -18.26 8.89
CA PHE A 272 -24.32 -19.52 9.01
C PHE A 272 -24.10 -20.24 10.34
N PHE A 273 -23.15 -19.79 11.16
CA PHE A 273 -22.84 -20.37 12.46
C PHE A 273 -22.60 -19.26 13.48
N ALA A 274 -23.63 -18.48 13.72
CA ALA A 274 -23.58 -17.22 14.46
C ALA A 274 -22.96 -17.30 15.86
N GLY A 275 -23.03 -18.46 16.50
CA GLY A 275 -22.41 -18.69 17.81
C GLY A 275 -22.76 -17.59 18.82
N SER A 276 -21.73 -16.88 19.27
CA SER A 276 -21.89 -15.77 20.22
C SER A 276 -22.37 -14.44 19.61
N GLY A 277 -22.62 -14.37 18.31
CA GLY A 277 -23.03 -13.14 17.65
C GLY A 277 -21.89 -12.17 17.32
N THR A 278 -20.66 -12.64 17.32
CA THR A 278 -19.47 -11.80 17.08
C THR A 278 -19.52 -11.09 15.72
N THR A 279 -20.01 -11.76 14.69
CA THR A 279 -20.13 -11.19 13.32
C THR A 279 -21.09 -10.00 13.30
N MET A 280 -22.26 -10.10 13.97
CA MET A 280 -23.20 -8.98 14.07
C MET A 280 -22.61 -7.80 14.82
N HIS A 281 -21.88 -8.07 15.90
CA HIS A 281 -21.21 -7.02 16.68
C HIS A 281 -20.15 -6.31 15.81
N ALA A 282 -19.34 -7.07 15.05
CA ALA A 282 -18.35 -6.52 14.13
C ALA A 282 -18.98 -5.65 13.03
N VAL A 283 -20.09 -6.10 12.44
CA VAL A 283 -20.82 -5.31 11.42
C VAL A 283 -21.38 -4.01 11.99
N ASN A 284 -21.95 -4.06 13.21
CA ASN A 284 -22.43 -2.85 13.87
C ASN A 284 -21.30 -1.88 14.21
N LEU A 285 -20.15 -2.40 14.62
CA LEU A 285 -18.96 -1.58 14.89
C LEU A 285 -18.48 -0.88 13.62
N LEU A 286 -18.36 -1.58 12.50
CA LEU A 286 -18.00 -1.00 11.19
C LEU A 286 -18.98 0.10 10.76
N ASN A 287 -20.30 -0.12 10.93
CA ASN A 287 -21.29 0.89 10.61
C ASN A 287 -21.20 2.13 11.51
N ALA A 288 -20.83 1.95 12.78
CA ALA A 288 -20.61 3.07 13.69
C ALA A 288 -19.34 3.87 13.36
N GLU A 289 -18.30 3.21 12.83
CA GLU A 289 -17.02 3.83 12.47
C GLU A 289 -17.13 4.71 11.22
N ASP A 290 -17.84 4.24 10.19
CA ASP A 290 -17.86 4.90 8.87
C ASP A 290 -19.25 5.40 8.42
N GLY A 291 -20.27 5.26 9.28
CA GLY A 291 -21.65 5.65 8.95
C GLY A 291 -22.33 4.72 7.94
N GLY A 292 -21.81 3.54 7.73
CA GLY A 292 -22.35 2.54 6.80
C GLY A 292 -23.69 1.96 7.25
N HIS A 293 -24.35 1.26 6.34
CA HIS A 293 -25.64 0.59 6.52
C HIS A 293 -25.56 -0.90 6.17
N ARG A 294 -24.43 -1.53 6.47
CA ARG A 294 -24.22 -2.97 6.26
C ARG A 294 -25.21 -3.76 7.09
N ARG A 295 -25.70 -4.84 6.55
CA ARG A 295 -26.67 -5.73 7.19
C ARG A 295 -26.04 -7.07 7.50
N CYS A 296 -26.48 -7.70 8.60
CA CYS A 296 -26.03 -9.02 8.98
C CYS A 296 -27.24 -9.96 9.15
N ILE A 297 -27.19 -11.12 8.48
CA ILE A 297 -28.13 -12.24 8.69
C ILE A 297 -27.40 -13.29 9.49
N MET A 298 -27.97 -13.65 10.61
CA MET A 298 -27.41 -14.61 11.56
C MET A 298 -28.24 -15.90 11.55
N VAL A 299 -27.58 -17.02 11.31
CA VAL A 299 -28.18 -18.36 11.41
C VAL A 299 -27.54 -19.09 12.58
N THR A 300 -28.34 -19.58 13.51
CA THR A 300 -27.85 -20.30 14.68
C THR A 300 -28.76 -21.48 15.01
N ASN A 301 -28.18 -22.52 15.57
CA ASN A 301 -28.93 -23.56 16.23
C ASN A 301 -29.41 -23.02 17.59
N ASN A 302 -30.67 -23.23 17.93
CA ASN A 302 -31.12 -23.00 19.30
C ASN A 302 -30.52 -24.11 20.19
N GLU A 303 -29.26 -23.97 20.56
CA GLU A 303 -28.71 -24.73 21.68
C GLU A 303 -29.22 -24.09 22.96
N VAL A 304 -30.26 -24.71 23.52
CA VAL A 304 -30.82 -24.35 24.81
C VAL A 304 -30.01 -24.99 25.92
#